data_e74d49fcd91ea0d957306622f8b65822
#
_entry.id   e74d49fcd91ea0d957306622f8b65822
#
_cell.length_a   1.000
_cell.length_b   1.000
_cell.length_c   1.000
_cell.angle_alpha   90.00
_cell.angle_beta   90.00
_cell.angle_gamma   90.00
#
_symmetry.space_group_name_H-M   'P 1'
#
loop_
_entity.id
_entity.type
_entity.pdbx_description
1 polymer ?
#
loop_
_entity_poly.entity_id
_entity_poly.type
_entity_poly.pdbx_seq_one_letter_code
_entity_poly.pdbx_strand_id
1 'polypeptide(L)'
;LTTHNPVLVEGEVLHIGIGLDGVNYRVESDNEDVVTAEVVGNEILLTGGDIGSTIVRLSDDSYNRVLMTVEVRKLQELTLESLPEGVEVLRLDNDGVILREMKILTGNGGYTVTNSAPEAISAEIVEDPDVTGGYKLILGGKANVDQATITVTDSRNKSATLKVRVTNPIRPVLFDKEGTLEGEYVYEGTPQQISFNITSGNGGYTVKSLNEGVATVAISGTTVTVTVVGDGGTTITVTDQEKESRSIDLWVPLNLDDPTPRIYWDGYRADINTEIGR
;
A
#
# COMPACT_ATOMS: atom_id res chain seq x y z
N LEU A 1 -0.39 41.65 -19.13
CA LEU A 1 -0.97 40.31 -19.19
C LEU A 1 -0.21 39.39 -18.24
N THR A 2 -0.94 38.70 -17.41
CA THR A 2 -0.35 37.77 -16.40
C THR A 2 -0.11 36.34 -16.94
N THR A 3 -0.73 35.98 -18.07
CA THR A 3 -0.64 34.63 -18.69
C THR A 3 -0.57 34.76 -20.21
N HIS A 4 0.35 34.05 -20.87
CA HIS A 4 0.51 34.06 -22.31
C HIS A 4 -0.20 32.91 -23.02
N ASN A 5 -0.36 31.75 -22.38
CA ASN A 5 -0.96 30.54 -22.95
C ASN A 5 -1.87 29.86 -21.91
N PRO A 6 -3.09 30.40 -21.70
CA PRO A 6 -4.00 29.78 -20.72
C PRO A 6 -4.58 28.46 -21.23
N VAL A 7 -4.85 27.57 -20.27
CA VAL A 7 -5.57 26.33 -20.49
C VAL A 7 -6.90 26.41 -19.76
N LEU A 8 -7.98 26.22 -20.46
CA LEU A 8 -9.36 26.22 -19.97
C LEU A 8 -9.94 24.80 -20.03
N VAL A 9 -11.04 24.59 -19.32
CA VAL A 9 -11.93 23.44 -19.60
C VAL A 9 -13.23 23.95 -20.20
N GLU A 10 -14.01 23.06 -20.83
CA GLU A 10 -15.32 23.41 -21.39
C GLU A 10 -16.19 24.14 -20.35
N GLY A 11 -16.76 25.26 -20.74
CA GLY A 11 -17.61 26.10 -19.88
C GLY A 11 -16.90 27.01 -18.87
N GLU A 12 -15.56 26.93 -18.78
CA GLU A 12 -14.79 27.76 -17.85
C GLU A 12 -14.68 29.20 -18.36
N VAL A 13 -14.81 30.16 -17.42
CA VAL A 13 -14.55 31.58 -17.67
C VAL A 13 -13.28 31.98 -16.93
N LEU A 14 -12.27 32.41 -17.67
CA LEU A 14 -11.01 32.92 -17.15
C LEU A 14 -10.96 34.44 -17.28
N HIS A 15 -10.67 35.13 -16.16
CA HIS A 15 -10.48 36.56 -16.11
C HIS A 15 -8.99 36.90 -16.18
N ILE A 16 -8.57 37.70 -17.15
CA ILE A 16 -7.19 38.14 -17.33
C ILE A 16 -7.13 39.68 -17.23
N GLY A 17 -6.47 40.21 -16.22
CA GLY A 17 -6.30 41.62 -16.02
C GLY A 17 -5.45 42.26 -17.14
N ILE A 18 -5.90 43.42 -17.63
CA ILE A 18 -5.21 44.28 -18.60
C ILE A 18 -4.57 45.41 -17.82
N GLY A 19 -3.23 45.54 -17.88
CA GLY A 19 -2.45 46.35 -16.96
C GLY A 19 -2.46 47.90 -17.19
N LEU A 20 -3.29 48.48 -18.09
CA LEU A 20 -3.28 49.91 -18.38
C LEU A 20 -4.72 50.47 -18.42
N ASP A 21 -4.99 51.41 -17.55
CA ASP A 21 -6.25 52.16 -17.53
C ASP A 21 -6.32 53.19 -18.66
N GLY A 22 -7.53 53.45 -19.19
CA GLY A 22 -7.79 54.52 -20.15
C GLY A 22 -7.40 54.20 -21.59
N VAL A 23 -7.12 52.97 -21.91
CA VAL A 23 -6.85 52.45 -23.27
C VAL A 23 -8.05 51.67 -23.76
N ASN A 24 -8.50 51.89 -25.00
CA ASN A 24 -9.52 51.04 -25.61
C ASN A 24 -8.89 49.77 -26.13
N TYR A 25 -9.31 48.65 -25.58
CA TYR A 25 -8.86 47.35 -26.00
C TYR A 25 -9.91 46.63 -26.86
N ARG A 26 -9.45 45.93 -27.85
CA ARG A 26 -10.25 45.00 -28.68
C ARG A 26 -9.65 43.61 -28.57
N VAL A 27 -10.52 42.63 -28.34
CA VAL A 27 -10.14 41.22 -28.32
C VAL A 27 -10.87 40.46 -29.42
N GLU A 28 -10.16 39.52 -30.08
CA GLU A 28 -10.72 38.68 -31.14
C GLU A 28 -10.17 37.26 -30.96
N SER A 29 -11.04 36.28 -31.10
CA SER A 29 -10.66 34.85 -31.19
C SER A 29 -10.65 34.38 -32.64
N ASP A 30 -9.65 33.60 -33.05
CA ASP A 30 -9.61 33.00 -34.40
C ASP A 30 -10.65 31.89 -34.57
N ASN A 31 -11.12 31.29 -33.47
CA ASN A 31 -12.19 30.30 -33.47
C ASN A 31 -13.04 30.46 -32.19
N GLU A 32 -14.20 31.07 -32.35
CA GLU A 32 -15.14 31.36 -31.26
C GLU A 32 -15.86 30.08 -30.76
N ASP A 33 -15.92 29.01 -31.54
CA ASP A 33 -16.44 27.72 -31.08
C ASP A 33 -15.52 27.14 -29.99
N VAL A 34 -14.19 27.38 -30.11
CA VAL A 34 -13.20 26.91 -29.11
C VAL A 34 -13.11 27.89 -27.93
N VAL A 35 -13.00 29.20 -28.20
CA VAL A 35 -12.92 30.22 -27.15
C VAL A 35 -13.63 31.48 -27.58
N THR A 36 -14.61 31.93 -26.81
CA THR A 36 -15.11 33.31 -26.93
C THR A 36 -14.29 34.22 -26.06
N ALA A 37 -14.07 35.46 -26.54
CA ALA A 37 -13.26 36.46 -25.84
C ALA A 37 -13.98 37.81 -25.82
N GLU A 38 -14.07 38.40 -24.64
CA GLU A 38 -14.74 39.70 -24.43
C GLU A 38 -13.88 40.60 -23.55
N VAL A 39 -13.90 41.94 -23.80
CA VAL A 39 -13.29 42.91 -22.91
C VAL A 39 -14.37 43.49 -22.00
N VAL A 40 -14.20 43.32 -20.69
CA VAL A 40 -15.11 43.88 -19.68
C VAL A 40 -14.31 44.73 -18.70
N GLY A 41 -14.47 46.06 -18.83
CA GLY A 41 -13.67 47.01 -18.03
C GLY A 41 -12.18 46.85 -18.31
N ASN A 42 -11.41 46.47 -17.29
CA ASN A 42 -9.96 46.29 -17.36
C ASN A 42 -9.53 44.83 -17.39
N GLU A 43 -10.43 43.94 -17.83
CA GLU A 43 -10.20 42.51 -17.93
C GLU A 43 -10.61 41.95 -19.31
N ILE A 44 -9.95 40.86 -19.70
CA ILE A 44 -10.41 39.98 -20.78
C ILE A 44 -11.08 38.80 -20.12
N LEU A 45 -12.31 38.49 -20.53
CA LEU A 45 -13.02 37.28 -20.20
C LEU A 45 -12.83 36.29 -21.36
N LEU A 46 -12.25 35.16 -21.07
CA LEU A 46 -12.13 34.02 -22.01
C LEU A 46 -13.07 32.92 -21.54
N THR A 47 -14.00 32.52 -22.40
CA THR A 47 -14.90 31.40 -22.11
C THR A 47 -14.54 30.21 -23.01
N GLY A 48 -14.21 29.07 -22.38
CA GLY A 48 -13.92 27.80 -23.07
C GLY A 48 -15.20 27.21 -23.65
N GLY A 49 -15.20 26.93 -24.94
CA GLY A 49 -16.24 26.21 -25.68
C GLY A 49 -15.80 24.79 -26.00
N ASP A 50 -15.71 24.45 -27.29
CA ASP A 50 -15.32 23.15 -27.77
C ASP A 50 -13.84 22.83 -27.48
N ILE A 51 -13.53 21.53 -27.31
CA ILE A 51 -12.15 21.05 -27.11
C ILE A 51 -11.30 21.41 -28.31
N GLY A 52 -10.16 22.05 -28.08
CA GLY A 52 -9.27 22.47 -29.14
C GLY A 52 -8.28 23.54 -28.73
N SER A 53 -7.66 24.19 -29.68
CA SER A 53 -6.75 25.31 -29.45
C SER A 53 -7.05 26.43 -30.46
N THR A 54 -7.01 27.65 -29.99
CA THR A 54 -7.21 28.86 -30.83
C THR A 54 -6.23 29.96 -30.43
N ILE A 55 -6.09 30.96 -31.29
CA ILE A 55 -5.34 32.18 -30.99
C ILE A 55 -6.32 33.28 -30.65
N VAL A 56 -6.11 33.89 -29.49
CA VAL A 56 -6.83 35.11 -29.09
C VAL A 56 -5.88 36.29 -29.24
N ARG A 57 -6.35 37.31 -29.94
CA ARG A 57 -5.63 38.58 -30.22
C ARG A 57 -6.19 39.69 -29.38
N LEU A 58 -5.34 40.33 -28.60
CA LEU A 58 -5.64 41.58 -27.94
C LEU A 58 -4.93 42.72 -28.68
N SER A 59 -5.63 43.81 -29.01
CA SER A 59 -5.06 45.00 -29.61
C SER A 59 -5.58 46.27 -28.93
N ASP A 60 -4.78 47.35 -28.99
CA ASP A 60 -5.17 48.68 -28.56
C ASP A 60 -5.36 49.66 -29.74
N ASP A 61 -5.81 50.87 -29.47
CA ASP A 61 -5.99 51.91 -30.47
C ASP A 61 -4.66 52.39 -31.13
N SER A 62 -3.51 52.02 -30.53
CA SER A 62 -2.17 52.32 -31.07
C SER A 62 -1.61 51.18 -31.90
N TYR A 63 -2.44 50.17 -32.23
CA TYR A 63 -2.07 48.94 -32.98
C TYR A 63 -1.04 48.02 -32.28
N ASN A 64 -0.81 48.21 -30.99
CA ASN A 64 -0.06 47.22 -30.24
C ASN A 64 -0.88 45.92 -30.17
N ARG A 65 -0.21 44.77 -30.28
CA ARG A 65 -0.85 43.44 -30.30
C ARG A 65 -0.18 42.46 -29.35
N VAL A 66 -1.02 41.68 -28.70
CA VAL A 66 -0.61 40.52 -27.94
C VAL A 66 -1.36 39.30 -28.45
N LEU A 67 -0.66 38.24 -28.69
CA LEU A 67 -1.22 36.94 -29.08
C LEU A 67 -1.15 35.98 -27.92
N MET A 68 -2.23 35.26 -27.67
CA MET A 68 -2.33 34.20 -26.67
C MET A 68 -2.79 32.93 -27.38
N THR A 69 -2.07 31.85 -27.22
CA THR A 69 -2.59 30.53 -27.59
C THR A 69 -3.42 30.01 -26.41
N VAL A 70 -4.71 29.81 -26.65
CA VAL A 70 -5.65 29.31 -25.64
C VAL A 70 -6.03 27.87 -26.00
N GLU A 71 -5.87 26.96 -25.06
CA GLU A 71 -6.25 25.57 -25.22
C GLU A 71 -7.47 25.26 -24.34
N VAL A 72 -8.48 24.58 -24.91
CA VAL A 72 -9.64 24.06 -24.17
C VAL A 72 -9.54 22.55 -24.09
N ARG A 73 -9.57 22.00 -22.90
CA ARG A 73 -9.47 20.57 -22.63
C ARG A 73 -10.75 20.06 -21.99
N LYS A 74 -10.98 18.77 -22.15
CA LYS A 74 -12.06 18.09 -21.41
C LYS A 74 -11.73 18.06 -19.92
N LEU A 75 -12.72 18.42 -19.09
CA LEU A 75 -12.62 18.22 -17.64
C LEU A 75 -12.48 16.73 -17.33
N GLN A 76 -11.42 16.38 -16.60
CA GLN A 76 -11.13 15.02 -16.21
C GLN A 76 -11.47 14.80 -14.73
N GLU A 77 -12.01 13.61 -14.43
CA GLU A 77 -12.11 13.17 -13.04
C GLU A 77 -10.71 12.82 -12.53
N LEU A 78 -10.44 13.14 -11.26
CA LEU A 78 -9.19 12.77 -10.61
C LEU A 78 -9.26 11.31 -10.17
N THR A 79 -8.30 10.51 -10.62
CA THR A 79 -8.18 9.12 -10.20
C THR A 79 -6.75 8.80 -9.78
N LEU A 80 -6.65 8.01 -8.72
CA LEU A 80 -5.40 7.43 -8.24
C LEU A 80 -5.29 5.97 -8.70
N GLU A 81 -4.08 5.46 -8.69
CA GLU A 81 -3.83 4.03 -8.84
C GLU A 81 -4.65 3.24 -7.80
N SER A 82 -5.30 2.17 -8.23
CA SER A 82 -6.11 1.34 -7.35
C SER A 82 -5.24 0.47 -6.44
N LEU A 83 -5.72 0.27 -5.22
CA LEU A 83 -5.14 -0.74 -4.32
C LEU A 83 -5.35 -2.15 -4.90
N PRO A 84 -4.54 -3.13 -4.49
CA PRO A 84 -4.75 -4.53 -4.84
C PRO A 84 -6.18 -5.01 -4.53
N GLU A 85 -6.65 -5.98 -5.29
CA GLU A 85 -8.00 -6.54 -5.11
C GLU A 85 -8.23 -7.00 -3.65
N GLY A 86 -9.37 -6.60 -3.09
CA GLY A 86 -9.75 -6.89 -1.70
C GLY A 86 -9.09 -6.01 -0.63
N VAL A 87 -8.24 -5.05 -1.03
CA VAL A 87 -7.60 -4.10 -0.10
C VAL A 87 -8.35 -2.76 -0.15
N GLU A 88 -9.03 -2.41 0.93
CA GLU A 88 -9.75 -1.13 1.05
C GLU A 88 -8.94 -0.03 1.75
N VAL A 89 -7.94 -0.41 2.53
CA VAL A 89 -7.12 0.49 3.33
C VAL A 89 -5.65 0.20 3.07
N LEU A 90 -4.90 1.20 2.61
CA LEU A 90 -3.46 1.09 2.43
C LEU A 90 -2.78 0.98 3.80
N ARG A 91 -1.94 -0.04 3.97
CA ARG A 91 -1.09 -0.20 5.15
C ARG A 91 0.29 0.41 4.90
N LEU A 92 0.75 1.21 5.85
CA LEU A 92 2.13 1.71 5.93
C LEU A 92 2.78 1.20 7.21
N ASP A 93 4.09 1.06 7.18
CA ASP A 93 4.90 0.80 8.37
C ASP A 93 5.30 2.12 9.04
N ASN A 94 5.38 2.15 10.38
CA ASN A 94 5.68 3.35 11.15
C ASN A 94 7.18 3.67 11.27
N ASP A 95 8.04 2.95 10.54
CA ASP A 95 9.49 3.12 10.58
C ASP A 95 10.03 4.28 9.73
N GLY A 96 9.18 4.86 8.88
CA GLY A 96 9.52 5.96 7.97
C GLY A 96 10.49 5.59 6.85
N VAL A 97 10.88 4.32 6.74
CA VAL A 97 11.89 3.85 5.78
C VAL A 97 11.25 3.47 4.45
N ILE A 98 10.11 2.79 4.49
CA ILE A 98 9.42 2.34 3.29
C ILE A 98 8.38 3.37 2.88
N LEU A 99 8.66 4.06 1.78
CA LEU A 99 7.71 4.97 1.14
C LEU A 99 6.82 4.20 0.18
N ARG A 100 5.54 4.58 0.15
CA ARG A 100 4.58 4.05 -0.81
C ARG A 100 4.32 5.08 -1.88
N GLU A 101 4.53 4.70 -3.12
CA GLU A 101 4.23 5.52 -4.29
C GLU A 101 2.89 5.09 -4.89
N MET A 102 2.06 6.06 -5.24
CA MET A 102 0.78 5.84 -5.93
C MET A 102 0.67 6.82 -7.09
N LYS A 103 0.44 6.32 -8.29
CA LYS A 103 0.31 7.16 -9.48
C LYS A 103 -1.00 7.93 -9.47
N ILE A 104 -0.95 9.18 -9.90
CA ILE A 104 -2.12 9.95 -10.30
C ILE A 104 -2.38 9.61 -11.76
N LEU A 105 -3.47 8.89 -12.04
CA LEU A 105 -3.73 8.37 -13.38
C LEU A 105 -4.40 9.38 -14.29
N THR A 106 -5.36 10.15 -13.73
CA THR A 106 -6.08 11.20 -14.45
C THR A 106 -6.32 12.39 -13.53
N GLY A 107 -6.54 13.56 -14.10
CA GLY A 107 -6.84 14.80 -13.40
C GLY A 107 -6.44 16.03 -14.21
N ASN A 108 -6.63 17.22 -13.63
CA ASN A 108 -6.49 18.49 -14.36
C ASN A 108 -5.23 19.28 -13.95
N GLY A 109 -4.24 18.61 -13.34
CA GLY A 109 -2.99 19.25 -12.91
C GLY A 109 -3.15 20.12 -11.65
N GLY A 110 -2.05 20.76 -11.21
CA GLY A 110 -2.08 21.63 -10.03
C GLY A 110 -2.49 20.89 -8.75
N TYR A 111 -2.00 19.68 -8.58
CA TYR A 111 -2.41 18.80 -7.50
C TYR A 111 -1.95 19.28 -6.13
N THR A 112 -2.83 19.14 -5.15
CA THR A 112 -2.57 19.38 -3.73
C THR A 112 -2.98 18.15 -2.94
N VAL A 113 -2.35 17.94 -1.77
CA VAL A 113 -2.69 16.83 -0.88
C VAL A 113 -3.06 17.34 0.50
N THR A 114 -4.14 16.81 1.06
CA THR A 114 -4.51 16.98 2.47
C THR A 114 -4.49 15.65 3.20
N ASN A 115 -4.12 15.68 4.46
CA ASN A 115 -3.91 14.50 5.29
C ASN A 115 -4.58 14.71 6.65
N SER A 116 -5.47 13.81 7.05
CA SER A 116 -6.18 13.89 8.33
C SER A 116 -5.32 13.54 9.56
N ALA A 117 -4.12 13.00 9.35
CA ALA A 117 -3.19 12.62 10.42
C ALA A 117 -1.72 12.97 10.05
N PRO A 118 -1.35 14.26 9.90
CA PRO A 118 -0.05 14.68 9.37
C PRO A 118 1.13 14.30 10.30
N GLU A 119 0.87 14.13 11.60
CA GLU A 119 1.88 13.67 12.56
C GLU A 119 2.21 12.18 12.38
N ALA A 120 1.23 11.38 11.92
CA ALA A 120 1.40 9.94 11.73
C ALA A 120 1.82 9.55 10.30
N ILE A 121 1.52 10.38 9.31
CA ILE A 121 1.75 10.09 7.89
C ILE A 121 2.39 11.30 7.23
N SER A 122 3.46 11.10 6.45
CA SER A 122 3.90 12.08 5.45
C SER A 122 3.18 11.82 4.13
N ALA A 123 2.73 12.88 3.49
CA ALA A 123 2.09 12.81 2.18
C ALA A 123 2.60 13.96 1.32
N GLU A 124 3.12 13.65 0.14
CA GLU A 124 3.70 14.61 -0.79
C GLU A 124 3.34 14.23 -2.23
N ILE A 125 3.12 15.22 -3.09
CA ILE A 125 2.94 15.02 -4.53
C ILE A 125 4.21 15.47 -5.23
N VAL A 126 4.76 14.58 -6.06
CA VAL A 126 5.95 14.85 -6.86
C VAL A 126 5.70 14.55 -8.33
N GLU A 127 6.51 15.13 -9.21
CA GLU A 127 6.51 14.74 -10.63
C GLU A 127 6.99 13.29 -10.77
N ASP A 128 6.35 12.54 -11.66
CA ASP A 128 6.78 11.19 -12.02
C ASP A 128 7.83 11.29 -13.13
N PRO A 129 9.10 10.97 -12.84
CA PRO A 129 10.18 11.10 -13.83
C PRO A 129 10.01 10.14 -15.03
N ASP A 130 9.22 9.08 -14.87
CA ASP A 130 9.01 8.07 -15.90
C ASP A 130 7.87 8.44 -16.86
N VAL A 131 7.06 9.46 -16.52
CA VAL A 131 5.90 9.88 -17.30
C VAL A 131 5.92 11.39 -17.51
N THR A 132 6.11 11.86 -18.74
CA THR A 132 6.10 13.29 -19.06
C THR A 132 4.78 13.94 -18.61
N GLY A 133 4.86 14.90 -17.68
CA GLY A 133 3.70 15.56 -17.08
C GLY A 133 2.91 14.66 -16.11
N GLY A 134 3.44 13.49 -15.75
CA GLY A 134 2.88 12.61 -14.75
C GLY A 134 3.19 13.06 -13.33
N TYR A 135 2.37 12.63 -12.39
CA TYR A 135 2.54 12.91 -10.96
C TYR A 135 2.25 11.66 -10.14
N LYS A 136 2.89 11.59 -8.99
CA LYS A 136 2.67 10.53 -8.01
C LYS A 136 2.55 11.09 -6.60
N LEU A 137 1.73 10.42 -5.80
CA LEU A 137 1.59 10.64 -4.37
C LEU A 137 2.58 9.74 -3.64
N ILE A 138 3.42 10.32 -2.79
CA ILE A 138 4.37 9.60 -1.94
C ILE A 138 3.87 9.64 -0.50
N LEU A 139 3.76 8.48 0.13
CA LEU A 139 3.28 8.30 1.49
C LEU A 139 4.33 7.58 2.34
N GLY A 140 4.55 8.07 3.56
CA GLY A 140 5.42 7.45 4.55
C GLY A 140 4.76 7.41 5.92
N GLY A 141 4.83 6.27 6.60
CA GLY A 141 4.30 6.12 7.96
C GLY A 141 5.35 6.58 8.99
N LYS A 142 4.93 7.35 10.00
CA LYS A 142 5.78 7.86 11.09
C LYS A 142 5.35 7.38 12.46
N ALA A 143 4.05 7.25 12.68
CA ALA A 143 3.47 6.81 13.95
C ALA A 143 2.19 6.01 13.69
N ASN A 144 1.86 5.11 14.62
CA ASN A 144 0.66 4.27 14.48
C ASN A 144 -0.62 5.11 14.44
N VAL A 145 -1.47 4.81 13.47
CA VAL A 145 -2.82 5.35 13.35
C VAL A 145 -3.72 4.28 12.72
N ASP A 146 -4.86 4.02 13.36
CA ASP A 146 -5.77 2.96 12.90
C ASP A 146 -6.39 3.28 11.54
N GLN A 147 -6.74 4.55 11.32
CA GLN A 147 -7.25 5.03 10.05
C GLN A 147 -7.03 6.53 9.88
N ALA A 148 -6.52 6.90 8.71
CA ALA A 148 -6.43 8.27 8.24
C ALA A 148 -6.98 8.36 6.80
N THR A 149 -7.35 9.56 6.38
CA THR A 149 -7.78 9.85 5.01
C THR A 149 -6.79 10.79 4.37
N ILE A 150 -6.26 10.39 3.22
CA ILE A 150 -5.47 11.23 2.33
C ILE A 150 -6.37 11.65 1.18
N THR A 151 -6.44 12.95 0.91
CA THR A 151 -7.24 13.50 -0.19
C THR A 151 -6.32 14.26 -1.13
N VAL A 152 -6.29 13.87 -2.39
CA VAL A 152 -5.65 14.60 -3.48
C VAL A 152 -6.73 15.44 -4.16
N THR A 153 -6.42 16.71 -4.43
CA THR A 153 -7.33 17.63 -5.13
C THR A 153 -6.56 18.31 -6.26
N ASP A 154 -7.17 18.43 -7.43
CA ASP A 154 -6.58 19.11 -8.57
C ASP A 154 -7.01 20.57 -8.69
N SER A 155 -6.46 21.29 -9.68
CA SER A 155 -6.75 22.71 -9.94
C SER A 155 -8.22 23.00 -10.29
N ARG A 156 -9.01 21.99 -10.60
CA ARG A 156 -10.45 22.08 -10.93
C ARG A 156 -11.35 21.56 -9.81
N ASN A 157 -10.81 21.45 -8.60
CA ASN A 157 -11.51 20.95 -7.40
C ASN A 157 -12.05 19.50 -7.54
N LYS A 158 -11.52 18.70 -8.48
CA LYS A 158 -11.77 17.26 -8.49
C LYS A 158 -10.89 16.61 -7.44
N SER A 159 -11.42 15.64 -6.73
CA SER A 159 -10.70 15.00 -5.64
C SER A 159 -10.81 13.49 -5.66
N ALA A 160 -9.75 12.83 -5.20
CA ALA A 160 -9.72 11.42 -4.94
C ALA A 160 -9.21 11.17 -3.51
N THR A 161 -9.79 10.18 -2.84
CA THR A 161 -9.47 9.87 -1.44
C THR A 161 -8.90 8.48 -1.31
N LEU A 162 -7.97 8.33 -0.36
CA LEU A 162 -7.33 7.08 0.02
C LEU A 162 -7.42 6.90 1.53
N LYS A 163 -7.88 5.73 1.99
CA LYS A 163 -7.81 5.35 3.40
C LYS A 163 -6.46 4.71 3.69
N VAL A 164 -5.82 5.14 4.75
CA VAL A 164 -4.48 4.68 5.15
C VAL A 164 -4.49 4.32 6.62
N ARG A 165 -3.82 3.25 6.99
CA ARG A 165 -3.46 2.92 8.37
C ARG A 165 -1.95 2.79 8.51
N VAL A 166 -1.42 3.13 9.67
CA VAL A 166 0.01 2.96 9.97
C VAL A 166 0.13 2.02 11.18
N THR A 167 0.94 1.00 11.03
CA THR A 167 1.18 -0.02 12.05
C THR A 167 2.68 -0.28 12.20
N ASN A 168 3.05 -1.00 13.25
CA ASN A 168 4.43 -1.50 13.37
C ASN A 168 4.78 -2.39 12.16
N PRO A 169 6.05 -2.39 11.71
CA PRO A 169 6.50 -3.30 10.66
C PRO A 169 6.19 -4.75 10.99
N ILE A 170 5.71 -5.51 10.01
CA ILE A 170 5.54 -6.95 10.18
C ILE A 170 6.92 -7.60 10.24
N ARG A 171 7.17 -8.33 11.32
CA ARG A 171 8.41 -9.08 11.56
C ARG A 171 8.18 -10.55 11.30
N PRO A 172 9.11 -11.25 10.59
CA PRO A 172 9.01 -12.68 10.44
C PRO A 172 9.10 -13.37 11.79
N VAL A 173 8.39 -14.49 11.96
CA VAL A 173 8.55 -15.36 13.13
C VAL A 173 9.89 -16.05 13.01
N LEU A 174 10.77 -15.89 14.01
CA LEU A 174 12.07 -16.55 14.10
C LEU A 174 12.19 -17.28 15.45
N PHE A 175 13.00 -18.33 15.48
CA PHE A 175 13.28 -19.14 16.67
C PHE A 175 14.76 -19.04 17.04
N ASP A 176 15.07 -19.36 18.30
CA ASP A 176 16.46 -19.58 18.79
C ASP A 176 16.99 -20.98 18.44
N LYS A 177 16.16 -21.82 17.84
CA LYS A 177 16.50 -23.16 17.35
C LYS A 177 16.34 -23.21 15.83
N GLU A 178 17.23 -23.95 15.19
CA GLU A 178 17.19 -24.23 13.76
C GLU A 178 17.33 -25.73 13.50
N GLY A 179 16.91 -26.16 12.31
CA GLY A 179 16.96 -27.59 11.93
C GLY A 179 15.81 -28.38 12.54
N THR A 180 16.06 -29.66 12.72
CA THR A 180 15.10 -30.60 13.30
C THR A 180 15.40 -30.76 14.79
N LEU A 181 14.36 -30.65 15.63
CA LEU A 181 14.44 -31.02 17.04
C LEU A 181 14.52 -32.56 17.16
N GLU A 182 15.35 -33.05 18.06
CA GLU A 182 15.43 -34.45 18.39
C GLU A 182 14.82 -34.71 19.77
N GLY A 183 13.88 -35.61 19.82
CA GLY A 183 13.18 -35.98 21.04
C GLY A 183 13.44 -37.47 21.41
N GLU A 184 13.14 -37.78 22.65
CA GLU A 184 13.15 -39.14 23.18
C GLU A 184 11.77 -39.44 23.79
N TYR A 185 11.16 -40.54 23.31
CA TYR A 185 9.91 -41.02 23.87
C TYR A 185 10.17 -41.90 25.09
N VAL A 186 9.61 -41.53 26.22
CA VAL A 186 9.69 -42.26 27.47
C VAL A 186 8.38 -43.01 27.67
N TYR A 187 8.42 -44.35 27.52
CA TYR A 187 7.23 -45.23 27.61
C TYR A 187 6.61 -45.21 29.02
N GLU A 188 7.45 -45.36 30.06
CA GLU A 188 7.02 -45.26 31.46
C GLU A 188 7.85 -44.21 32.17
N GLY A 189 7.20 -43.16 32.64
CA GLY A 189 7.88 -42.06 33.33
C GLY A 189 7.38 -40.69 32.97
N THR A 190 8.22 -39.68 33.24
CA THR A 190 7.90 -38.28 32.89
C THR A 190 8.25 -38.03 31.43
N PRO A 191 7.30 -37.58 30.59
CA PRO A 191 7.58 -37.26 29.19
C PRO A 191 8.68 -36.23 29.06
N GLN A 192 9.54 -36.39 28.06
CA GLN A 192 10.56 -35.41 27.74
C GLN A 192 9.90 -34.10 27.30
N GLN A 193 10.43 -32.99 27.79
CA GLN A 193 10.06 -31.65 27.34
C GLN A 193 11.25 -30.99 26.66
N ILE A 194 11.00 -30.43 25.47
CA ILE A 194 11.93 -29.63 24.71
C ILE A 194 11.37 -28.23 24.62
N SER A 195 12.19 -27.23 24.87
CA SER A 195 11.73 -25.83 24.75
C SER A 195 12.59 -25.07 23.75
N PHE A 196 11.94 -24.14 23.05
CA PHE A 196 12.60 -23.13 22.21
C PHE A 196 11.88 -21.80 22.35
N ASN A 197 12.57 -20.71 21.98
CA ASN A 197 12.03 -19.37 22.12
C ASN A 197 11.80 -18.75 20.76
N ILE A 198 10.74 -17.94 20.68
CA ILE A 198 10.48 -17.05 19.56
C ILE A 198 11.33 -15.80 19.79
N THR A 199 12.27 -15.55 18.85
CA THR A 199 13.22 -14.43 18.91
C THR A 199 12.77 -13.21 18.11
N SER A 200 11.83 -13.40 17.18
CA SER A 200 11.21 -12.33 16.37
C SER A 200 9.79 -12.74 15.99
N GLY A 201 8.93 -11.75 15.76
CA GLY A 201 7.52 -11.88 15.36
C GLY A 201 6.69 -10.73 15.90
N ASN A 202 5.36 -10.81 15.73
CA ASN A 202 4.44 -9.69 15.98
C ASN A 202 3.55 -9.89 17.21
N GLY A 203 3.85 -10.89 18.06
CA GLY A 203 3.07 -11.20 19.26
C GLY A 203 1.80 -12.00 18.96
N GLY A 204 0.96 -12.24 20.01
CA GLY A 204 -0.28 -12.99 19.85
C GLY A 204 -0.08 -14.40 19.32
N TYR A 205 1.01 -15.06 19.73
CA TYR A 205 1.42 -16.35 19.18
C TYR A 205 0.47 -17.48 19.53
N THR A 206 0.25 -18.33 18.54
CA THR A 206 -0.40 -19.64 18.68
C THR A 206 0.55 -20.72 18.19
N VAL A 207 0.45 -21.93 18.75
CA VAL A 207 1.29 -23.06 18.37
C VAL A 207 0.43 -24.28 18.10
N LYS A 208 0.81 -25.07 17.09
CA LYS A 208 0.17 -26.33 16.72
C LYS A 208 1.20 -27.39 16.41
N SER A 209 0.93 -28.64 16.81
CA SER A 209 1.59 -29.83 16.33
C SER A 209 0.77 -30.45 15.21
N LEU A 210 1.41 -30.87 14.13
CA LEU A 210 0.75 -31.57 13.02
C LEU A 210 0.30 -32.98 13.45
N ASN A 211 1.03 -33.62 14.36
CA ASN A 211 0.70 -34.94 14.94
C ASN A 211 0.83 -34.90 16.46
N GLU A 212 -0.31 -34.72 17.13
CA GLU A 212 -0.36 -34.69 18.60
C GLU A 212 -0.08 -36.08 19.23
N GLY A 213 -0.12 -37.17 18.45
CA GLY A 213 0.29 -38.52 18.89
C GLY A 213 1.81 -38.67 19.03
N VAL A 214 2.60 -37.78 18.43
CA VAL A 214 4.06 -37.71 18.59
C VAL A 214 4.45 -36.66 19.64
N ALA A 215 3.88 -35.46 19.55
CA ALA A 215 4.16 -34.43 20.51
C ALA A 215 2.97 -33.46 20.68
N THR A 216 2.70 -33.07 21.92
CA THR A 216 1.82 -31.95 22.24
C THR A 216 2.62 -30.70 22.49
N VAL A 217 2.00 -29.50 22.27
CA VAL A 217 2.70 -28.24 22.36
C VAL A 217 1.92 -27.25 23.21
N ALA A 218 2.66 -26.42 23.93
CA ALA A 218 2.13 -25.31 24.71
C ALA A 218 2.99 -24.06 24.47
N ILE A 219 2.40 -22.87 24.62
CA ILE A 219 3.14 -21.62 24.54
C ILE A 219 2.86 -20.74 25.74
N SER A 220 3.90 -20.12 26.26
CA SER A 220 3.82 -19.12 27.33
C SER A 220 4.71 -17.94 27.00
N GLY A 221 4.10 -16.79 26.71
CA GLY A 221 4.83 -15.64 26.18
C GLY A 221 5.50 -15.95 24.85
N THR A 222 6.82 -16.00 24.82
CA THR A 222 7.63 -16.34 23.65
C THR A 222 8.23 -17.76 23.73
N THR A 223 8.00 -18.49 24.81
CA THR A 223 8.55 -19.85 25.00
C THR A 223 7.55 -20.90 24.55
N VAL A 224 7.96 -21.73 23.62
CA VAL A 224 7.23 -22.92 23.17
C VAL A 224 7.78 -24.12 23.91
N THR A 225 6.90 -24.89 24.52
CA THR A 225 7.22 -26.17 25.17
C THR A 225 6.61 -27.30 24.36
N VAL A 226 7.43 -28.25 23.95
CA VAL A 226 7.08 -29.45 23.22
C VAL A 226 7.17 -30.60 24.18
N THR A 227 6.08 -31.32 24.41
CA THR A 227 6.05 -32.53 25.24
C THR A 227 5.97 -33.76 24.32
N VAL A 228 6.99 -34.61 24.36
CA VAL A 228 7.05 -35.80 23.55
C VAL A 228 6.14 -36.86 24.16
N VAL A 229 5.20 -37.39 23.36
CA VAL A 229 4.19 -38.37 23.82
C VAL A 229 4.20 -39.65 23.01
N GLY A 230 4.97 -39.69 21.92
CA GLY A 230 5.15 -40.89 21.09
C GLY A 230 6.36 -40.73 20.17
N ASP A 231 6.73 -41.80 19.51
CA ASP A 231 7.78 -41.81 18.50
C ASP A 231 7.27 -41.40 17.10
N GLY A 232 8.18 -41.10 16.18
CA GLY A 232 7.90 -40.64 14.81
C GLY A 232 8.21 -39.17 14.58
N GLY A 233 7.71 -38.64 13.47
CA GLY A 233 7.92 -37.25 13.06
C GLY A 233 6.69 -36.40 13.22
N THR A 234 6.89 -35.15 13.58
CA THR A 234 5.84 -34.12 13.52
C THR A 234 6.44 -32.74 13.20
N THR A 235 5.61 -31.85 12.67
CA THR A 235 5.97 -30.47 12.43
C THR A 235 5.23 -29.58 13.42
N ILE A 236 5.95 -28.69 14.07
CA ILE A 236 5.42 -27.72 15.02
C ILE A 236 5.38 -26.36 14.33
N THR A 237 4.20 -25.76 14.25
CA THR A 237 3.98 -24.47 13.59
C THR A 237 3.57 -23.43 14.61
N VAL A 238 4.29 -22.32 14.63
CA VAL A 238 3.94 -21.11 15.37
C VAL A 238 3.40 -20.07 14.40
N THR A 239 2.27 -19.47 14.75
CA THR A 239 1.64 -18.38 13.98
C THR A 239 1.39 -17.20 14.91
N ASP A 240 1.72 -15.99 14.46
CA ASP A 240 1.48 -14.76 15.20
C ASP A 240 0.15 -14.06 14.82
N GLN A 241 -0.15 -12.92 15.45
CA GLN A 241 -1.38 -12.16 15.18
C GLN A 241 -1.45 -11.57 13.76
N GLU A 242 -0.31 -11.31 13.10
CA GLU A 242 -0.23 -10.81 11.72
C GLU A 242 -0.28 -11.94 10.67
N LYS A 243 -0.49 -13.20 11.14
CA LYS A 243 -0.54 -14.42 10.30
C LYS A 243 0.81 -14.85 9.73
N GLU A 244 1.91 -14.23 10.20
CA GLU A 244 3.23 -14.75 9.93
C GLU A 244 3.41 -16.08 10.66
N SER A 245 4.00 -17.06 9.99
CA SER A 245 4.19 -18.38 10.57
C SER A 245 5.56 -18.94 10.27
N ARG A 246 6.08 -19.75 11.20
CA ARG A 246 7.28 -20.55 11.03
C ARG A 246 7.09 -21.92 11.64
N SER A 247 7.66 -22.92 10.97
CA SER A 247 7.61 -24.31 11.42
C SER A 247 9.00 -24.81 11.78
N ILE A 248 9.03 -25.78 12.68
CA ILE A 248 10.22 -26.56 13.04
C ILE A 248 9.80 -28.03 13.14
N ASP A 249 10.61 -28.91 12.59
CA ASP A 249 10.35 -30.34 12.63
C ASP A 249 10.86 -30.97 13.93
N LEU A 250 10.16 -31.98 14.41
CA LEU A 250 10.59 -32.84 15.51
C LEU A 250 10.68 -34.27 15.00
N TRP A 251 11.78 -34.91 15.31
CA TRP A 251 11.98 -36.34 15.11
C TRP A 251 12.20 -37.05 16.45
N VAL A 252 11.43 -38.10 16.68
CA VAL A 252 11.54 -38.96 17.87
C VAL A 252 11.80 -40.38 17.40
N PRO A 253 13.00 -40.96 17.69
CA PRO A 253 13.31 -42.32 17.34
C PRO A 253 12.33 -43.29 17.97
N LEU A 254 12.17 -44.46 17.32
CA LEU A 254 11.39 -45.55 17.85
C LEU A 254 11.92 -45.99 19.23
N ASN A 255 11.06 -46.00 20.24
CA ASN A 255 11.39 -46.59 21.53
C ASN A 255 11.07 -48.08 21.51
N LEU A 256 12.12 -48.89 21.51
CA LEU A 256 12.02 -50.35 21.47
C LEU A 256 11.54 -50.97 22.79
N ASP A 257 11.53 -50.21 23.88
CA ASP A 257 11.02 -50.67 25.20
C ASP A 257 9.49 -50.55 25.30
N ASP A 258 8.85 -49.87 24.34
CA ASP A 258 7.39 -49.76 24.26
C ASP A 258 6.81 -51.08 23.67
N PRO A 259 6.08 -51.88 24.45
CA PRO A 259 5.52 -53.13 23.97
C PRO A 259 4.31 -52.98 23.07
N THR A 260 3.84 -51.73 22.83
CA THR A 260 2.65 -51.45 21.99
C THR A 260 2.98 -51.74 20.52
N PRO A 261 2.25 -52.65 19.83
CA PRO A 261 2.48 -52.91 18.42
C PRO A 261 2.20 -51.66 17.60
N ARG A 262 3.17 -51.19 16.78
CA ARG A 262 3.02 -50.03 15.93
C ARG A 262 3.32 -50.36 14.48
N ILE A 263 2.55 -49.76 13.59
CA ILE A 263 2.78 -49.87 12.15
C ILE A 263 3.40 -48.53 11.72
N TYR A 264 4.64 -48.57 11.27
CA TYR A 264 5.34 -47.43 10.71
C TYR A 264 5.23 -47.46 9.18
N TRP A 265 4.81 -46.36 8.62
CA TRP A 265 4.76 -46.15 7.19
C TRP A 265 5.81 -45.12 6.79
N ASP A 266 6.94 -45.55 6.23
CA ASP A 266 8.03 -44.67 5.79
C ASP A 266 7.93 -44.25 4.32
N GLY A 267 6.78 -44.51 3.70
CA GLY A 267 6.54 -44.23 2.28
C GLY A 267 7.14 -45.22 1.31
N TYR A 268 8.01 -46.13 1.77
CA TYR A 268 8.66 -47.15 0.95
C TYR A 268 8.69 -48.56 1.55
N ARG A 269 8.58 -48.70 2.87
CA ARG A 269 8.52 -49.98 3.56
C ARG A 269 7.53 -49.97 4.70
N ALA A 270 6.64 -50.96 4.76
CA ALA A 270 5.92 -51.28 5.96
C ALA A 270 6.77 -52.26 6.77
N ASP A 271 7.51 -51.76 7.74
CA ASP A 271 8.15 -52.68 8.71
C ASP A 271 7.10 -53.02 9.77
N ILE A 272 6.56 -54.21 9.61
CA ILE A 272 5.73 -54.82 10.64
C ILE A 272 6.70 -55.45 11.63
N ASN A 273 7.01 -54.75 12.71
CA ASN A 273 7.77 -55.37 13.80
C ASN A 273 6.82 -56.20 14.66
N THR A 274 6.55 -57.39 14.22
CA THR A 274 5.91 -58.42 15.04
C THR A 274 7.01 -59.22 15.74
N GLU A 275 7.54 -58.75 16.85
CA GLU A 275 8.16 -59.64 17.79
C GLU A 275 7.04 -60.41 18.51
N ILE A 276 6.79 -61.60 18.00
CA ILE A 276 6.05 -62.62 18.75
C ILE A 276 6.98 -63.06 19.86
N GLY A 277 6.70 -62.58 21.08
CA GLY A 277 7.40 -63.07 22.27
C GLY A 277 7.38 -64.59 22.38
N ARG A 278 8.52 -65.12 22.64
CA ARG A 278 8.67 -66.40 23.29
C ARG A 278 9.14 -66.19 24.71
#